data_cb4cafedabcff110d3daa417a701ba93
#
_entry.id   cb4cafedabcff110d3daa417a701ba93
#
_cell.length_a   1.000
_cell.length_b   1.000
_cell.length_c   1.000
_cell.angle_alpha   90.00
_cell.angle_beta   90.00
_cell.angle_gamma   90.00
#
_symmetry.space_group_name_H-M   'P 1'
#
loop_
_entity.id
_entity.type
_entity.pdbx_description
1 polymer ?
#
loop_
_entity_poly.entity_id
_entity_poly.type
_entity_poly.pdbx_seq_one_letter_code
_entity_poly.pdbx_strand_id
1 'polypeptide(L)'
;MLKKLSTYFIGFFLSVSIFAYTSDNENSIPEINYSKFTLDNGLTVIVHEDRKVPMVAVNIWYHVGSKNEKEGKTGFAHLFEHLMFNGTENYNSEYFEPFEKIGSTDQNGTTNSDRTNYFQNVPTNALDLALWMESDRMGHLLGVVDQEKLDEQRGVVQNEIRQGENRPY
;
A
#
# COMPACT_ATOMS: atom_id res chain seq x y z
N MET A 1 57.52 79.32 -12.32
CA MET A 1 57.18 78.15 -13.16
C MET A 1 56.51 77.11 -12.26
N LEU A 2 55.15 77.11 -12.18
CA LEU A 2 54.41 76.12 -11.40
C LEU A 2 53.87 75.05 -12.36
N LYS A 3 54.29 73.84 -12.14
CA LYS A 3 53.72 72.64 -12.84
C LYS A 3 52.43 72.20 -12.12
N LYS A 4 51.30 72.19 -12.86
CA LYS A 4 50.03 71.63 -12.40
C LYS A 4 50.09 70.10 -12.45
N LEU A 5 49.92 69.46 -11.30
CA LEU A 5 49.65 68.03 -11.21
C LEU A 5 48.17 67.78 -11.42
N SER A 6 47.80 67.05 -12.46
CA SER A 6 46.43 66.59 -12.70
C SER A 6 46.23 65.23 -12.08
N THR A 7 45.35 65.16 -11.08
CA THR A 7 44.99 63.94 -10.40
C THR A 7 43.80 63.29 -11.10
N TYR A 8 44.00 62.15 -11.77
CA TYR A 8 42.92 61.35 -12.33
C TYR A 8 42.30 60.50 -11.24
N PHE A 9 41.04 60.77 -10.93
CA PHE A 9 40.21 59.95 -10.05
C PHE A 9 39.57 58.84 -10.90
N ILE A 10 40.06 57.58 -10.75
CA ILE A 10 39.43 56.40 -11.37
C ILE A 10 38.35 55.92 -10.42
N GLY A 11 37.10 56.21 -10.74
CA GLY A 11 35.93 55.67 -10.04
C GLY A 11 35.75 54.20 -10.38
N PHE A 12 35.97 53.32 -9.42
CA PHE A 12 35.69 51.90 -9.52
C PHE A 12 34.19 51.67 -9.23
N PHE A 13 33.37 51.47 -10.27
CA PHE A 13 31.96 51.06 -10.10
C PHE A 13 31.90 49.58 -9.77
N LEU A 14 31.63 49.26 -8.52
CA LEU A 14 31.30 47.89 -8.10
C LEU A 14 29.83 47.64 -8.40
N SER A 15 29.53 46.95 -9.51
CA SER A 15 28.20 46.46 -9.82
C SER A 15 27.91 45.24 -8.95
N VAL A 16 27.15 45.42 -7.88
CA VAL A 16 26.61 44.29 -7.07
C VAL A 16 25.39 43.73 -7.83
N SER A 17 25.60 42.60 -8.53
CA SER A 17 24.50 41.83 -9.09
C SER A 17 23.79 41.08 -7.94
N ILE A 18 22.64 41.62 -7.53
CA ILE A 18 21.73 40.92 -6.62
C ILE A 18 21.08 39.81 -7.41
N PHE A 19 21.59 38.58 -7.26
CA PHE A 19 20.85 37.38 -7.68
C PHE A 19 19.65 37.24 -6.73
N ALA A 20 18.47 37.66 -7.19
CA ALA A 20 17.22 37.29 -6.54
C ALA A 20 17.05 35.76 -6.67
N TYR A 21 17.32 35.03 -5.60
CA TYR A 21 16.95 33.63 -5.48
C TYR A 21 15.42 33.62 -5.31
N THR A 22 14.70 33.42 -6.40
CA THR A 22 13.28 33.06 -6.33
C THR A 22 13.24 31.61 -5.83
N SER A 23 12.99 31.43 -4.55
CA SER A 23 12.63 30.13 -4.02
C SER A 23 11.20 29.83 -4.51
N ASP A 24 11.11 29.13 -5.63
CA ASP A 24 9.89 28.46 -6.03
C ASP A 24 9.62 27.32 -5.03
N ASN A 25 9.23 27.69 -3.82
CA ASN A 25 8.67 26.78 -2.83
C ASN A 25 7.18 26.60 -3.17
N GLU A 26 6.89 26.11 -4.36
CA GLU A 26 5.61 25.46 -4.59
C GLU A 26 5.63 24.14 -3.84
N ASN A 27 5.16 24.15 -2.59
CA ASN A 27 4.63 22.98 -1.90
C ASN A 27 3.34 22.55 -2.63
N SER A 28 3.43 22.27 -3.91
CA SER A 28 2.34 21.64 -4.64
C SER A 28 2.26 20.21 -4.17
N ILE A 29 1.17 19.88 -3.48
CA ILE A 29 0.82 18.49 -3.22
C ILE A 29 0.79 17.81 -4.59
N PRO A 30 1.58 16.74 -4.83
CA PRO A 30 1.61 16.10 -6.13
C PRO A 30 0.20 15.60 -6.48
N GLU A 31 -0.29 16.00 -7.63
CA GLU A 31 -1.58 15.52 -8.15
C GLU A 31 -1.41 14.08 -8.61
N ILE A 32 -2.19 13.17 -8.01
CA ILE A 32 -2.22 11.76 -8.39
C ILE A 32 -3.37 11.56 -9.37
N ASN A 33 -3.03 11.42 -10.65
CA ASN A 33 -4.00 11.11 -11.69
C ASN A 33 -4.41 9.63 -11.60
N TYR A 34 -5.71 9.36 -11.58
CA TYR A 34 -6.24 8.00 -11.55
C TYR A 34 -7.51 7.86 -12.39
N SER A 35 -7.79 6.64 -12.81
CA SER A 35 -9.08 6.26 -13.38
C SER A 35 -9.89 5.51 -12.32
N LYS A 36 -11.20 5.79 -12.25
CA LYS A 36 -12.13 5.10 -11.35
C LYS A 36 -13.35 4.63 -12.12
N PHE A 37 -13.70 3.37 -11.96
CA PHE A 37 -14.89 2.78 -12.58
C PHE A 37 -15.47 1.67 -11.70
N THR A 38 -16.68 1.24 -11.99
CA THR A 38 -17.37 0.16 -11.27
C THR A 38 -17.72 -0.94 -12.25
N LEU A 39 -17.43 -2.19 -11.87
CA LEU A 39 -17.81 -3.37 -12.63
C LEU A 39 -19.29 -3.70 -12.42
N ASP A 40 -19.87 -4.56 -13.29
CA ASP A 40 -21.29 -4.94 -13.24
C ASP A 40 -21.71 -5.61 -11.91
N ASN A 41 -20.74 -6.27 -11.24
CA ASN A 41 -20.95 -6.87 -9.91
C ASN A 41 -20.84 -5.88 -8.74
N GLY A 42 -20.63 -4.59 -9.01
CA GLY A 42 -20.53 -3.53 -8.00
C GLY A 42 -19.11 -3.28 -7.47
N LEU A 43 -18.10 -4.05 -7.91
CA LEU A 43 -16.71 -3.81 -7.51
C LEU A 43 -16.20 -2.48 -8.08
N THR A 44 -15.77 -1.57 -7.20
CA THR A 44 -15.11 -0.32 -7.61
C THR A 44 -13.64 -0.57 -7.83
N VAL A 45 -13.13 -0.15 -8.99
CA VAL A 45 -11.72 -0.26 -9.38
C VAL A 45 -11.13 1.14 -9.50
N ILE A 46 -9.95 1.32 -8.92
CA ILE A 46 -9.16 2.55 -9.04
C ILE A 46 -7.80 2.16 -9.62
N VAL A 47 -7.41 2.81 -10.70
CA VAL A 47 -6.15 2.56 -11.39
C VAL A 47 -5.34 3.85 -11.47
N HIS A 48 -4.15 3.83 -10.89
CA HIS A 48 -3.13 4.86 -11.07
C HIS A 48 -1.98 4.27 -11.87
N GLU A 49 -1.62 4.93 -12.97
CA GLU A 49 -0.55 4.48 -13.85
C GLU A 49 0.74 5.28 -13.58
N ASP A 50 1.77 4.59 -13.05
CA ASP A 50 3.14 5.09 -12.95
C ASP A 50 4.10 4.07 -13.57
N ARG A 51 4.71 4.42 -14.70
CA ARG A 51 5.59 3.52 -15.48
C ARG A 51 7.07 3.61 -15.13
N LYS A 52 7.42 4.19 -13.98
CA LYS A 52 8.82 4.36 -13.56
C LYS A 52 9.52 3.04 -13.24
N VAL A 53 8.76 2.05 -12.79
CA VAL A 53 9.26 0.71 -12.45
C VAL A 53 8.34 -0.37 -13.04
N PRO A 54 8.86 -1.55 -13.42
CA PRO A 54 8.07 -2.64 -13.99
C PRO A 54 7.34 -3.46 -12.90
N MET A 55 6.67 -2.80 -11.98
CA MET A 55 5.94 -3.37 -10.86
C MET A 55 4.51 -2.85 -10.81
N VAL A 56 3.60 -3.66 -10.30
CA VAL A 56 2.21 -3.28 -10.02
C VAL A 56 1.88 -3.57 -8.56
N ALA A 57 1.39 -2.57 -7.85
CA ALA A 57 0.79 -2.76 -6.54
C ALA A 57 -0.69 -3.11 -6.72
N VAL A 58 -1.10 -4.28 -6.24
CA VAL A 58 -2.51 -4.70 -6.18
C VAL A 58 -2.95 -4.61 -4.73
N ASN A 59 -4.06 -3.92 -4.46
CA ASN A 59 -4.61 -3.78 -3.12
C ASN A 59 -6.13 -3.94 -3.18
N ILE A 60 -6.63 -4.98 -2.53
CA ILE A 60 -8.05 -5.25 -2.42
C ILE A 60 -8.54 -4.80 -1.05
N TRP A 61 -9.56 -3.98 -1.03
CA TRP A 61 -10.09 -3.34 0.15
C TRP A 61 -11.52 -3.78 0.44
N TYR A 62 -11.72 -4.43 1.58
CA TYR A 62 -13.04 -4.77 2.11
C TYR A 62 -13.42 -3.76 3.19
N HIS A 63 -14.54 -3.05 3.02
CA HIS A 63 -15.04 -2.09 4.01
C HIS A 63 -15.77 -2.83 5.15
N VAL A 64 -15.05 -3.74 5.78
CA VAL A 64 -15.47 -4.56 6.92
C VAL A 64 -14.31 -4.65 7.91
N GLY A 65 -14.57 -4.39 9.18
CA GLY A 65 -13.58 -4.46 10.25
C GLY A 65 -14.23 -4.70 11.60
N SER A 66 -13.50 -4.49 12.68
CA SER A 66 -13.98 -4.85 14.02
C SER A 66 -15.24 -4.07 14.47
N LYS A 67 -15.52 -2.89 13.90
CA LYS A 67 -16.79 -2.16 14.15
C LYS A 67 -18.04 -2.91 13.71
N ASN A 68 -17.90 -3.84 12.76
CA ASN A 68 -18.98 -4.63 12.20
C ASN A 68 -19.25 -5.93 12.98
N GLU A 69 -18.41 -6.24 13.97
CA GLU A 69 -18.52 -7.42 14.80
C GLU A 69 -19.74 -7.34 15.73
N LYS A 70 -20.40 -8.49 15.91
CA LYS A 70 -21.49 -8.61 16.88
C LYS A 70 -20.91 -8.76 18.29
N GLU A 71 -21.64 -8.33 19.29
CA GLU A 71 -21.30 -8.56 20.69
C GLU A 71 -21.00 -10.05 20.96
N GLY A 72 -19.90 -10.31 21.65
CA GLY A 72 -19.38 -11.67 21.89
C GLY A 72 -18.63 -12.31 20.74
N LYS A 73 -18.38 -11.57 19.64
CA LYS A 73 -17.63 -12.02 18.46
C LYS A 73 -16.40 -11.16 18.19
N THR A 74 -15.83 -10.55 19.23
CA THR A 74 -14.63 -9.71 19.13
C THR A 74 -13.43 -10.50 18.58
N GLY A 75 -12.72 -9.92 17.59
CA GLY A 75 -11.58 -10.55 16.91
C GLY A 75 -11.96 -11.37 15.68
N PHE A 76 -13.26 -11.45 15.34
CA PHE A 76 -13.71 -12.25 14.21
C PHE A 76 -13.25 -11.69 12.87
N ALA A 77 -13.18 -10.35 12.71
CA ALA A 77 -12.68 -9.71 11.50
C ALA A 77 -11.19 -10.06 11.28
N HIS A 78 -10.37 -10.02 12.32
CA HIS A 78 -8.96 -10.40 12.25
C HIS A 78 -8.78 -11.92 11.99
N LEU A 79 -9.57 -12.77 12.62
CA LEU A 79 -9.57 -14.20 12.34
C LEU A 79 -9.92 -14.48 10.87
N PHE A 80 -10.89 -13.76 10.32
CA PHE A 80 -11.26 -13.92 8.91
C PHE A 80 -10.16 -13.44 7.97
N GLU A 81 -9.41 -12.40 8.33
CA GLU A 81 -8.20 -12.01 7.60
C GLU A 81 -7.24 -13.19 7.44
N HIS A 82 -6.93 -13.90 8.54
CA HIS A 82 -6.06 -15.07 8.52
C HIS A 82 -6.61 -16.20 7.65
N LEU A 83 -7.90 -16.51 7.77
CA LEU A 83 -8.55 -17.54 6.95
C LEU A 83 -8.44 -17.27 5.45
N MET A 84 -8.41 -16.01 5.06
CA MET A 84 -8.26 -15.60 3.65
C MET A 84 -6.89 -15.96 3.04
N PHE A 85 -5.91 -16.38 3.83
CA PHE A 85 -4.60 -16.85 3.36
C PHE A 85 -4.50 -18.38 3.28
N ASN A 86 -5.51 -19.13 3.72
CA ASN A 86 -5.49 -20.59 3.82
C ASN A 86 -6.00 -21.31 2.57
N GLY A 87 -5.87 -20.69 1.40
CA GLY A 87 -6.26 -21.28 0.12
C GLY A 87 -7.72 -21.07 -0.27
N THR A 88 -8.07 -21.56 -1.43
CA THR A 88 -9.38 -21.44 -2.08
C THR A 88 -9.76 -22.78 -2.71
N GLU A 89 -10.97 -22.90 -3.26
CA GLU A 89 -11.43 -24.12 -3.96
C GLU A 89 -10.55 -24.47 -5.17
N ASN A 90 -10.01 -23.48 -5.88
CA ASN A 90 -9.19 -23.70 -7.07
C ASN A 90 -7.69 -23.69 -6.78
N TYR A 91 -7.28 -23.13 -5.63
CA TYR A 91 -5.89 -23.14 -5.15
C TYR A 91 -5.86 -23.38 -3.63
N ASN A 92 -6.04 -24.64 -3.23
CA ASN A 92 -6.08 -25.03 -1.81
C ASN A 92 -4.67 -25.31 -1.26
N SER A 93 -3.81 -24.27 -1.25
CA SER A 93 -2.45 -24.29 -0.73
C SER A 93 -2.12 -22.94 -0.10
N GLU A 94 -0.87 -22.78 0.36
CA GLU A 94 -0.36 -21.52 0.92
C GLU A 94 -0.50 -20.37 -0.08
N TYR A 95 -1.24 -19.32 0.29
CA TYR A 95 -1.59 -18.23 -0.60
C TYR A 95 -0.38 -17.45 -1.14
N PHE A 96 0.68 -17.35 -0.34
CA PHE A 96 1.86 -16.58 -0.72
C PHE A 96 2.82 -17.33 -1.66
N GLU A 97 2.74 -18.65 -1.71
CA GLU A 97 3.67 -19.48 -2.49
C GLU A 97 3.78 -19.10 -3.98
N PRO A 98 2.69 -18.87 -4.74
CA PRO A 98 2.78 -18.42 -6.12
C PRO A 98 3.44 -17.06 -6.28
N PHE A 99 3.20 -16.16 -5.32
CA PHE A 99 3.76 -14.81 -5.32
C PHE A 99 5.25 -14.79 -5.01
N GLU A 100 5.71 -15.62 -4.09
CA GLU A 100 7.14 -15.79 -3.77
C GLU A 100 7.93 -16.26 -4.99
N LYS A 101 7.37 -17.22 -5.74
CA LYS A 101 8.01 -17.76 -6.96
C LYS A 101 8.22 -16.74 -8.07
N ILE A 102 7.42 -15.70 -8.13
CA ILE A 102 7.50 -14.63 -9.13
C ILE A 102 8.25 -13.39 -8.64
N GLY A 103 8.76 -13.40 -7.40
CA GLY A 103 9.48 -12.27 -6.81
C GLY A 103 8.57 -11.13 -6.38
N SER A 104 7.36 -11.43 -5.91
CA SER A 104 6.48 -10.46 -5.26
C SER A 104 7.09 -9.91 -3.99
N THR A 105 6.76 -8.68 -3.65
CA THR A 105 7.16 -8.02 -2.40
C THR A 105 5.95 -7.43 -1.68
N ASP A 106 6.13 -7.07 -0.41
CA ASP A 106 5.13 -6.39 0.42
C ASP A 106 3.75 -7.09 0.47
N GLN A 107 3.75 -8.41 0.32
CA GLN A 107 2.51 -9.19 0.40
C GLN A 107 2.06 -9.34 1.85
N ASN A 108 0.83 -8.90 2.14
CA ASN A 108 0.27 -8.94 3.49
C ASN A 108 -1.25 -8.72 3.49
N GLY A 109 -1.86 -8.88 4.66
CA GLY A 109 -3.19 -8.40 5.01
C GLY A 109 -3.14 -7.50 6.23
N THR A 110 -4.14 -6.67 6.41
CA THR A 110 -4.32 -5.88 7.64
C THR A 110 -5.80 -5.68 7.95
N THR A 111 -6.15 -5.74 9.22
CA THR A 111 -7.50 -5.45 9.73
C THR A 111 -7.45 -4.31 10.75
N ASN A 112 -8.42 -3.40 10.66
CA ASN A 112 -8.67 -2.39 11.69
C ASN A 112 -10.17 -2.29 12.01
N SER A 113 -10.59 -1.21 12.66
CA SER A 113 -12.00 -1.02 13.02
C SER A 113 -12.94 -0.90 11.81
N ASP A 114 -12.46 -0.40 10.68
CA ASP A 114 -13.28 0.01 9.54
C ASP A 114 -13.06 -0.82 8.27
N ARG A 115 -11.92 -1.49 8.14
CA ARG A 115 -11.53 -2.20 6.92
C ARG A 115 -10.68 -3.42 7.19
N THR A 116 -10.71 -4.35 6.22
CA THR A 116 -9.70 -5.39 6.00
C THR A 116 -9.19 -5.25 4.58
N ASN A 117 -7.87 -5.27 4.37
CA ASN A 117 -7.31 -5.22 3.03
C ASN A 117 -6.18 -6.23 2.85
N TYR A 118 -5.96 -6.61 1.60
CA TYR A 118 -4.90 -7.53 1.18
C TYR A 118 -4.13 -6.86 0.05
N PHE A 119 -2.81 -6.96 0.08
CA PHE A 119 -1.97 -6.28 -0.91
C PHE A 119 -0.70 -7.05 -1.19
N GLN A 120 -0.20 -6.86 -2.41
CA GLN A 120 1.08 -7.38 -2.90
C GLN A 120 1.61 -6.49 -4.03
N ASN A 121 2.93 -6.40 -4.12
CA ASN A 121 3.60 -5.80 -5.27
C ASN A 121 4.11 -6.93 -6.16
N VAL A 122 3.68 -6.95 -7.41
CA VAL A 122 4.05 -7.99 -8.38
C VAL A 122 4.75 -7.38 -9.60
N PRO A 123 5.66 -8.12 -10.27
CA PRO A 123 6.14 -7.73 -11.59
C PRO A 123 4.97 -7.56 -12.57
N THR A 124 5.08 -6.63 -13.52
CA THR A 124 3.98 -6.31 -14.46
C THR A 124 3.48 -7.51 -15.26
N ASN A 125 4.36 -8.48 -15.56
CA ASN A 125 4.00 -9.72 -16.26
C ASN A 125 3.26 -10.74 -15.37
N ALA A 126 3.12 -10.47 -14.08
CA ALA A 126 2.40 -11.32 -13.12
C ALA A 126 1.08 -10.68 -12.63
N LEU A 127 0.64 -9.56 -13.24
CA LEU A 127 -0.61 -8.91 -12.86
C LEU A 127 -1.81 -9.85 -13.00
N ASP A 128 -1.87 -10.64 -14.07
CA ASP A 128 -2.96 -11.58 -14.29
C ASP A 128 -3.03 -12.65 -13.18
N LEU A 129 -1.87 -13.13 -12.72
CA LEU A 129 -1.82 -14.05 -11.58
C LEU A 129 -2.37 -13.40 -10.31
N ALA A 130 -1.95 -12.15 -10.01
CA ALA A 130 -2.42 -11.44 -8.83
C ALA A 130 -3.94 -11.21 -8.86
N LEU A 131 -4.47 -10.78 -10.00
CA LEU A 131 -5.92 -10.56 -10.17
C LEU A 131 -6.70 -11.89 -10.10
N TRP A 132 -6.15 -12.97 -10.65
CA TRP A 132 -6.76 -14.29 -10.56
C TRP A 132 -6.83 -14.77 -9.11
N MET A 133 -5.72 -14.73 -8.37
CA MET A 133 -5.65 -15.14 -6.97
C MET A 133 -6.62 -14.34 -6.09
N GLU A 134 -6.71 -13.03 -6.30
CA GLU A 134 -7.63 -12.16 -5.56
C GLU A 134 -9.10 -12.47 -5.90
N SER A 135 -9.42 -12.68 -7.17
CA SER A 135 -10.79 -13.00 -7.60
C SER A 135 -11.23 -14.38 -7.10
N ASP A 136 -10.31 -15.34 -7.09
CA ASP A 136 -10.55 -16.70 -6.60
C ASP A 136 -10.84 -16.68 -5.09
N ARG A 137 -10.04 -15.97 -4.32
CA ARG A 137 -10.27 -15.75 -2.90
C ARG A 137 -11.61 -15.06 -2.60
N MET A 138 -12.03 -14.10 -3.43
CA MET A 138 -13.35 -13.45 -3.27
C MET A 138 -14.51 -14.40 -3.51
N GLY A 139 -14.41 -15.27 -4.51
CA GLY A 139 -15.52 -16.08 -4.99
C GLY A 139 -15.54 -17.51 -4.41
N HIS A 140 -14.40 -18.07 -4.06
CA HIS A 140 -14.20 -19.50 -3.84
C HIS A 140 -13.47 -19.84 -2.52
N LEU A 141 -13.53 -18.95 -1.53
CA LEU A 141 -12.93 -19.19 -0.21
C LEU A 141 -13.71 -20.18 0.63
N LEU A 142 -15.06 -20.00 0.69
CA LEU A 142 -15.88 -20.63 1.74
C LEU A 142 -15.91 -22.15 1.64
N GLY A 143 -15.76 -22.71 0.44
CA GLY A 143 -15.78 -24.17 0.22
C GLY A 143 -14.61 -24.93 0.84
N VAL A 144 -13.52 -24.22 1.19
CA VAL A 144 -12.32 -24.85 1.77
C VAL A 144 -12.08 -24.48 3.24
N VAL A 145 -12.93 -23.63 3.82
CA VAL A 145 -12.85 -23.31 5.25
C VAL A 145 -13.54 -24.41 6.06
N ASP A 146 -12.75 -25.29 6.61
CA ASP A 146 -13.20 -26.38 7.48
C ASP A 146 -12.89 -26.11 8.97
N GLN A 147 -13.23 -27.07 9.83
CA GLN A 147 -13.01 -26.95 11.27
C GLN A 147 -11.51 -26.94 11.63
N GLU A 148 -10.69 -27.68 10.89
CA GLU A 148 -9.25 -27.78 11.14
C GLU A 148 -8.57 -26.43 10.87
N LYS A 149 -8.79 -25.83 9.71
CA LYS A 149 -8.29 -24.48 9.37
C LYS A 149 -8.79 -23.41 10.34
N LEU A 150 -10.06 -23.49 10.74
CA LEU A 150 -10.63 -22.56 11.72
C LEU A 150 -9.92 -22.66 13.08
N ASP A 151 -9.69 -23.86 13.57
CA ASP A 151 -9.07 -24.06 14.89
C ASP A 151 -7.58 -23.69 14.85
N GLU A 152 -6.88 -24.00 13.77
CA GLU A 152 -5.50 -23.56 13.55
C GLU A 152 -5.39 -22.03 13.59
N GLN A 153 -6.13 -21.33 12.74
CA GLN A 153 -6.05 -19.87 12.65
C GLN A 153 -6.55 -19.16 13.92
N ARG A 154 -7.52 -19.73 14.63
CA ARG A 154 -7.90 -19.27 15.96
C ARG A 154 -6.74 -19.34 16.94
N GLY A 155 -5.94 -20.42 16.87
CA GLY A 155 -4.73 -20.57 17.70
C GLY A 155 -3.68 -19.51 17.38
N VAL A 156 -3.45 -19.19 16.10
CA VAL A 156 -2.53 -18.15 15.65
C VAL A 156 -2.95 -16.78 16.16
N VAL A 157 -4.20 -16.37 15.92
CA VAL A 157 -4.73 -15.06 16.34
C VAL A 157 -4.69 -14.91 17.88
N GLN A 158 -5.02 -15.97 18.63
CA GLN A 158 -4.91 -15.95 20.09
C GLN A 158 -3.46 -15.75 20.57
N ASN A 159 -2.48 -16.31 19.86
CA ASN A 159 -1.06 -16.12 20.19
C ASN A 159 -0.61 -14.70 19.90
N GLU A 160 -1.06 -14.11 18.80
CA GLU A 160 -0.76 -12.70 18.48
C GLU A 160 -1.33 -11.73 19.50
N ILE A 161 -2.56 -11.94 19.96
CA ILE A 161 -3.19 -11.14 21.02
C ILE A 161 -2.34 -11.22 22.28
N ARG A 162 -1.95 -12.43 22.72
CA ARG A 162 -1.09 -12.61 23.91
C ARG A 162 0.27 -11.92 23.76
N GLN A 163 0.86 -11.97 22.58
CA GLN A 163 2.14 -11.28 22.31
C GLN A 163 1.97 -9.76 22.33
N GLY A 164 0.84 -9.25 21.83
CA GLY A 164 0.50 -7.83 21.89
C GLY A 164 0.32 -7.33 23.33
N GLU A 165 -0.37 -8.09 24.18
CA GLU A 165 -0.58 -7.79 25.59
C GLU A 165 0.71 -7.83 26.42
N ASN A 166 1.68 -8.64 26.03
CA ASN A 166 2.96 -8.81 26.74
C ASN A 166 4.05 -7.85 26.25
N ARG A 167 3.79 -6.94 25.33
CA ARG A 167 4.79 -5.93 24.93
C ARG A 167 4.90 -4.88 26.05
N PRO A 168 6.08 -4.74 26.70
CA PRO A 168 6.32 -3.58 27.55
C PRO A 168 6.29 -2.33 26.67
N TYR A 169 5.71 -1.26 27.15
CA TYR A 169 5.40 0.04 26.52
C TYR A 169 6.35 0.47 25.42
#